data_1e761afd3be6325c310f932fb0c45ccc
#
_entry.id   1e761afd3be6325c310f932fb0c45ccc
#
_cell.length_a   1.000
_cell.length_b   1.000
_cell.length_c   1.000
_cell.angle_alpha   90.00
_cell.angle_beta   90.00
_cell.angle_gamma   90.00
#
_symmetry.space_group_name_H-M   'P 1'
#
loop_
_entity.id
_entity.type
_entity.pdbx_description
1 polymer ?
#
loop_
_entity_poly.entity_id
_entity_poly.type
_entity_poly.pdbx_seq_one_letter_code
_entity_poly.pdbx_strand_id
1 'polypeptide(L)'
;MKKIFFAIAISLLLINSYAQQKVCVAFYNQENLFDTINDPNKNDEEFLPEGKYKWNSERYYAKLNNMAKVISALNPDFLGMCEIESIHSLTDLISTNALITSNYQPVFFEGPDERGIDNALIFKKAMVKEARGKIFTINPEGLGGDKTRGILFANITLNNNEHIYFLVNHFPSRREGEKESEPKRLYVASVVKHICDSLYKKDAKANIIIMGDFNDYPNNASIKEVIGATGDVKAMPTNGFFNPMYNLMEQGKGSYRHKGEWNFLDQIMLSHNLVDCKTKVCYKTNSADVFKQEWMLETEEKYKGNPLRTFGGMKFLNGYSDHLPVMLYLDIK
;
A
#
# COMPACT_ATOMS: atom_id res chain seq x y z
N MET A 1 -4.05 72.09 32.62
CA MET A 1 -4.34 70.66 32.75
C MET A 1 -4.18 70.01 31.38
N LYS A 2 -3.03 69.33 31.15
CA LYS A 2 -2.76 68.61 29.87
C LYS A 2 -3.20 67.16 30.02
N LYS A 3 -4.19 66.73 29.22
CA LYS A 3 -4.63 65.30 29.17
C LYS A 3 -3.66 64.53 28.28
N ILE A 4 -2.92 63.57 28.82
CA ILE A 4 -2.07 62.62 28.12
C ILE A 4 -2.97 61.45 27.74
N PHE A 5 -3.17 61.22 26.40
CA PHE A 5 -3.81 60.03 25.88
C PHE A 5 -2.76 58.93 25.71
N PHE A 6 -2.91 57.87 26.48
CA PHE A 6 -2.11 56.64 26.34
C PHE A 6 -2.80 55.78 25.26
N ALA A 7 -2.21 55.68 24.12
CA ALA A 7 -2.65 54.75 23.06
C ALA A 7 -2.00 53.36 23.31
N ILE A 8 -2.79 52.37 23.76
CA ILE A 8 -2.37 50.98 23.88
C ILE A 8 -2.47 50.37 22.50
N ALA A 9 -1.34 50.13 21.85
CA ALA A 9 -1.26 49.35 20.63
C ALA A 9 -1.32 47.84 21.00
N ILE A 10 -2.46 47.22 20.79
CA ILE A 10 -2.63 45.77 20.88
C ILE A 10 -2.10 45.20 19.58
N SER A 11 -0.87 44.67 19.58
CA SER A 11 -0.33 43.85 18.51
C SER A 11 -0.98 42.47 18.59
N LEU A 12 -1.96 42.19 17.72
CA LEU A 12 -2.48 40.86 17.46
C LEU A 12 -1.36 40.05 16.79
N LEU A 13 -0.64 39.24 17.57
CA LEU A 13 0.15 38.16 17.10
C LEU A 13 -0.83 37.10 16.51
N LEU A 14 -1.03 37.11 15.22
CA LEU A 14 -1.64 36.00 14.49
C LEU A 14 -0.68 34.80 14.59
N ILE A 15 -0.84 34.01 15.64
CA ILE A 15 -0.26 32.68 15.72
C ILE A 15 -0.99 31.87 14.66
N ASN A 16 -0.41 31.74 13.47
CA ASN A 16 -0.82 30.74 12.50
C ASN A 16 -0.56 29.37 13.11
N SER A 17 -1.49 28.89 13.93
CA SER A 17 -1.56 27.51 14.33
C SER A 17 -1.89 26.70 13.09
N TYR A 18 -0.88 26.22 12.38
CA TYR A 18 -1.09 25.17 11.37
C TYR A 18 -1.67 23.98 12.12
N ALA A 19 -2.96 23.75 11.94
CA ALA A 19 -3.60 22.58 12.50
C ALA A 19 -2.89 21.34 11.95
N GLN A 20 -2.35 20.51 12.84
CA GLN A 20 -1.74 19.25 12.49
C GLN A 20 -2.76 18.38 11.76
N GLN A 21 -2.48 18.07 10.50
CA GLN A 21 -3.37 17.23 9.69
C GLN A 21 -3.00 15.75 9.86
N LYS A 22 -3.96 14.95 10.30
CA LYS A 22 -3.83 13.50 10.40
C LYS A 22 -4.09 12.89 9.02
N VAL A 23 -3.16 12.11 8.51
CA VAL A 23 -3.15 11.51 7.16
C VAL A 23 -3.10 10.00 7.27
N CYS A 24 -4.06 9.32 6.67
CA CYS A 24 -4.13 7.86 6.61
C CYS A 24 -3.35 7.35 5.40
N VAL A 25 -2.35 6.50 5.67
CA VAL A 25 -1.60 5.74 4.66
C VAL A 25 -1.96 4.28 4.81
N ALA A 26 -2.35 3.63 3.73
CA ALA A 26 -2.77 2.23 3.74
C ALA A 26 -2.21 1.46 2.55
N PHE A 27 -2.22 0.13 2.67
CA PHE A 27 -1.97 -0.80 1.58
C PHE A 27 -3.04 -1.89 1.57
N TYR A 28 -3.49 -2.30 0.37
CA TYR A 28 -4.52 -3.33 0.21
C TYR A 28 -4.32 -4.14 -1.08
N ASN A 29 -4.09 -5.44 -0.96
CA ASN A 29 -4.11 -6.38 -2.08
C ASN A 29 -5.56 -6.56 -2.55
N GLN A 30 -5.82 -6.36 -3.86
CA GLN A 30 -7.18 -6.36 -4.43
C GLN A 30 -7.69 -7.76 -4.81
N GLU A 31 -6.90 -8.81 -4.64
CA GLU A 31 -7.22 -10.18 -5.06
C GLU A 31 -7.70 -10.23 -6.53
N ASN A 32 -6.77 -9.98 -7.48
CA ASN A 32 -7.03 -10.08 -8.92
C ASN A 32 -8.16 -9.17 -9.42
N LEU A 33 -7.95 -7.86 -9.39
CA LEU A 33 -8.87 -6.90 -9.99
C LEU A 33 -8.64 -6.84 -11.50
N PHE A 34 -9.21 -7.81 -12.22
CA PHE A 34 -9.26 -7.86 -13.69
C PHE A 34 -10.52 -7.18 -14.21
N ASP A 35 -10.43 -6.61 -15.41
CA ASP A 35 -11.62 -6.23 -16.17
C ASP A 35 -12.18 -7.46 -16.94
N THR A 36 -12.96 -7.26 -18.00
CA THR A 36 -13.59 -8.35 -18.77
C THR A 36 -13.12 -8.37 -20.21
N ILE A 37 -12.02 -7.66 -20.53
CA ILE A 37 -11.48 -7.46 -21.85
C ILE A 37 -10.15 -8.19 -21.96
N ASN A 38 -9.99 -9.05 -22.95
CA ASN A 38 -8.76 -9.80 -23.16
C ASN A 38 -7.61 -8.89 -23.59
N ASP A 39 -6.48 -8.91 -22.87
CA ASP A 39 -5.21 -8.38 -23.36
C ASP A 39 -4.44 -9.51 -24.11
N PRO A 40 -4.29 -9.41 -25.43
CA PRO A 40 -3.64 -10.48 -26.22
C PRO A 40 -2.16 -10.68 -25.88
N ASN A 41 -1.56 -9.83 -25.03
CA ASN A 41 -0.16 -9.92 -24.60
C ASN A 41 -0.02 -10.46 -23.17
N LYS A 42 -1.12 -10.82 -22.51
CA LYS A 42 -1.16 -11.26 -21.11
C LYS A 42 -1.86 -12.62 -21.01
N ASN A 43 -1.62 -13.31 -19.89
CA ASN A 43 -2.28 -14.59 -19.58
C ASN A 43 -3.47 -14.30 -18.64
N ASP A 44 -4.49 -13.63 -19.15
CA ASP A 44 -5.69 -13.19 -18.42
C ASP A 44 -6.96 -13.97 -18.76
N GLU A 45 -6.88 -14.98 -19.65
CA GLU A 45 -8.02 -15.71 -20.18
C GLU A 45 -8.89 -16.37 -19.09
N GLU A 46 -8.31 -16.66 -17.90
CA GLU A 46 -9.09 -17.19 -16.78
C GLU A 46 -10.14 -16.19 -16.28
N PHE A 47 -9.88 -14.87 -16.43
CA PHE A 47 -10.72 -13.75 -16.01
C PHE A 47 -11.56 -13.15 -17.14
N LEU A 48 -11.94 -13.94 -18.13
CA LEU A 48 -12.87 -13.55 -19.17
C LEU A 48 -14.27 -14.16 -18.96
N PRO A 49 -15.33 -13.62 -19.62
CA PRO A 49 -16.68 -14.16 -19.50
C PRO A 49 -16.78 -15.64 -19.84
N GLU A 50 -16.01 -16.10 -20.84
CA GLU A 50 -15.93 -17.51 -21.25
C GLU A 50 -14.81 -18.26 -20.52
N GLY A 51 -13.99 -17.57 -19.75
CA GLY A 51 -12.86 -18.12 -19.02
C GLY A 51 -13.27 -18.99 -17.82
N LYS A 52 -12.27 -19.49 -17.12
CA LYS A 52 -12.41 -20.40 -15.97
C LYS A 52 -13.32 -19.83 -14.85
N TYR A 53 -13.15 -18.56 -14.55
CA TYR A 53 -13.91 -17.89 -13.48
C TYR A 53 -15.24 -17.31 -13.96
N LYS A 54 -15.59 -17.46 -15.26
CA LYS A 54 -16.81 -16.86 -15.82
C LYS A 54 -16.94 -15.39 -15.46
N TRP A 55 -15.83 -14.65 -15.64
CA TRP A 55 -15.65 -13.28 -15.16
C TRP A 55 -16.36 -12.30 -16.09
N ASN A 56 -17.67 -12.17 -15.92
CA ASN A 56 -18.53 -11.28 -16.70
C ASN A 56 -18.68 -9.90 -16.02
N SER A 57 -19.32 -8.97 -16.71
CA SER A 57 -19.53 -7.60 -16.22
C SER A 57 -20.25 -7.54 -14.86
N GLU A 58 -21.21 -8.45 -14.59
CA GLU A 58 -21.92 -8.51 -13.31
C GLU A 58 -20.93 -8.78 -12.15
N ARG A 59 -20.05 -9.77 -12.30
CA ARG A 59 -19.01 -10.11 -11.31
C ARG A 59 -17.97 -9.02 -11.17
N TYR A 60 -17.56 -8.42 -12.29
CA TYR A 60 -16.63 -7.30 -12.31
C TYR A 60 -17.16 -6.09 -11.53
N TYR A 61 -18.39 -5.63 -11.83
CA TYR A 61 -18.97 -4.50 -11.10
C TYR A 61 -19.30 -4.84 -9.64
N ALA A 62 -19.64 -6.09 -9.33
CA ALA A 62 -19.79 -6.54 -7.94
C ALA A 62 -18.47 -6.44 -7.19
N LYS A 63 -17.36 -6.88 -7.80
CA LYS A 63 -15.98 -6.75 -7.24
C LYS A 63 -15.61 -5.29 -7.02
N LEU A 64 -15.80 -4.43 -8.02
CA LEU A 64 -15.53 -2.99 -7.90
C LEU A 64 -16.30 -2.37 -6.72
N ASN A 65 -17.59 -2.67 -6.57
CA ASN A 65 -18.41 -2.15 -5.48
C ASN A 65 -17.94 -2.66 -4.12
N ASN A 66 -17.54 -3.93 -4.03
CA ASN A 66 -16.99 -4.53 -2.82
C ASN A 66 -15.67 -3.87 -2.42
N MET A 67 -14.73 -3.70 -3.36
CA MET A 67 -13.47 -2.99 -3.11
C MET A 67 -13.72 -1.54 -2.70
N ALA A 68 -14.60 -0.85 -3.41
CA ALA A 68 -14.97 0.53 -3.12
C ALA A 68 -15.59 0.68 -1.72
N LYS A 69 -16.39 -0.28 -1.28
CA LYS A 69 -16.95 -0.30 0.09
C LYS A 69 -15.83 -0.38 1.15
N VAL A 70 -14.83 -1.24 0.95
CA VAL A 70 -13.69 -1.35 1.87
C VAL A 70 -12.90 -0.05 1.89
N ILE A 71 -12.54 0.49 0.71
CA ILE A 71 -11.74 1.71 0.56
C ILE A 71 -12.48 2.92 1.14
N SER A 72 -13.79 3.04 0.89
CA SER A 72 -14.61 4.11 1.44
C SER A 72 -14.70 4.06 2.97
N ALA A 73 -14.85 2.86 3.54
CA ALA A 73 -14.90 2.68 5.00
C ALA A 73 -13.55 2.95 5.68
N LEU A 74 -12.44 2.56 5.04
CA LEU A 74 -11.07 2.86 5.49
C LEU A 74 -10.74 4.35 5.29
N ASN A 75 -11.22 4.95 4.20
CA ASN A 75 -11.06 6.36 3.82
C ASN A 75 -9.60 6.85 3.81
N PRO A 76 -8.64 6.13 3.19
CA PRO A 76 -7.24 6.48 3.20
C PRO A 76 -6.96 7.76 2.40
N ASP A 77 -5.92 8.51 2.78
CA ASP A 77 -5.43 9.65 2.01
C ASP A 77 -4.45 9.20 0.93
N PHE A 78 -3.68 8.14 1.23
CA PHE A 78 -2.80 7.42 0.30
C PHE A 78 -3.06 5.92 0.43
N LEU A 79 -3.34 5.25 -0.67
CA LEU A 79 -3.56 3.81 -0.72
C LEU A 79 -2.67 3.18 -1.78
N GLY A 80 -1.67 2.39 -1.33
CA GLY A 80 -0.98 1.44 -2.19
C GLY A 80 -1.84 0.21 -2.44
N MET A 81 -1.81 -0.29 -3.65
CA MET A 81 -2.57 -1.48 -4.06
C MET A 81 -1.69 -2.39 -4.91
N CYS A 82 -2.03 -3.66 -4.95
CA CYS A 82 -1.51 -4.61 -5.93
C CYS A 82 -2.62 -5.49 -6.50
N GLU A 83 -2.25 -6.29 -7.50
CA GLU A 83 -3.17 -7.13 -8.27
C GLU A 83 -4.24 -6.32 -9.02
N ILE A 84 -3.79 -5.19 -9.60
CA ILE A 84 -4.56 -4.35 -10.52
C ILE A 84 -4.12 -4.68 -11.93
N GLU A 85 -5.05 -5.07 -12.80
CA GLU A 85 -4.73 -5.42 -14.18
C GLU A 85 -4.35 -4.19 -15.00
N SER A 86 -5.16 -3.15 -14.97
CA SER A 86 -5.03 -2.04 -15.91
C SER A 86 -5.39 -0.69 -15.28
N ILE A 87 -4.98 0.40 -15.95
CA ILE A 87 -5.44 1.74 -15.59
C ILE A 87 -6.96 1.86 -15.76
N HIS A 88 -7.57 1.04 -16.64
CA HIS A 88 -9.02 1.03 -16.84
C HIS A 88 -9.73 0.48 -15.61
N SER A 89 -9.36 -0.72 -15.13
CA SER A 89 -9.94 -1.32 -13.92
C SER A 89 -9.73 -0.41 -12.68
N LEU A 90 -8.57 0.26 -12.58
CA LEU A 90 -8.31 1.22 -11.51
C LEU A 90 -9.19 2.47 -11.61
N THR A 91 -9.39 3.00 -12.82
CA THR A 91 -10.24 4.17 -13.07
C THR A 91 -11.71 3.85 -12.77
N ASP A 92 -12.17 2.68 -13.17
CA ASP A 92 -13.52 2.21 -12.85
C ASP A 92 -13.74 2.11 -11.34
N LEU A 93 -12.74 1.57 -10.60
CA LEU A 93 -12.79 1.48 -9.14
C LEU A 93 -12.95 2.85 -8.48
N ILE A 94 -12.07 3.81 -8.81
CA ILE A 94 -12.11 5.15 -8.18
C ILE A 94 -13.29 6.01 -8.64
N SER A 95 -13.95 5.62 -9.75
CA SER A 95 -15.16 6.27 -10.30
C SER A 95 -16.46 5.71 -9.73
N THR A 96 -16.41 4.67 -8.90
CA THR A 96 -17.61 4.12 -8.23
C THR A 96 -18.30 5.19 -7.37
N ASN A 97 -19.62 5.06 -7.20
CA ASN A 97 -20.41 6.00 -6.38
C ASN A 97 -19.87 6.17 -4.96
N ALA A 98 -19.26 5.13 -4.39
CA ALA A 98 -18.70 5.15 -3.05
C ALA A 98 -17.38 5.96 -2.94
N LEU A 99 -16.64 6.14 -4.05
CA LEU A 99 -15.30 6.76 -4.04
C LEU A 99 -15.21 8.07 -4.82
N ILE A 100 -16.15 8.34 -5.73
CA ILE A 100 -16.06 9.49 -6.64
C ILE A 100 -15.93 10.84 -5.92
N THR A 101 -16.56 10.98 -4.76
CA THR A 101 -16.48 12.21 -3.95
C THR A 101 -15.14 12.37 -3.24
N SER A 102 -14.37 11.30 -3.07
CA SER A 102 -13.02 11.34 -2.47
C SER A 102 -11.99 11.93 -3.42
N ASN A 103 -12.31 12.07 -4.71
CA ASN A 103 -11.46 12.65 -5.75
C ASN A 103 -10.04 12.04 -5.75
N TYR A 104 -9.99 10.69 -5.75
CA TYR A 104 -8.73 9.97 -5.85
C TYR A 104 -8.08 10.18 -7.23
N GLN A 105 -6.76 10.32 -7.22
CA GLN A 105 -5.93 10.36 -8.44
C GLN A 105 -4.96 9.17 -8.41
N PRO A 106 -4.77 8.48 -9.54
CA PRO A 106 -3.89 7.32 -9.60
C PRO A 106 -2.45 7.70 -9.98
N VAL A 107 -1.49 6.92 -9.46
CA VAL A 107 -0.18 6.69 -10.07
C VAL A 107 -0.13 5.22 -10.43
N PHE A 108 -0.04 4.92 -11.71
CA PHE A 108 -0.07 3.57 -12.27
C PHE A 108 0.84 3.48 -13.48
N PHE A 109 1.53 2.37 -13.63
CA PHE A 109 2.34 2.01 -14.79
C PHE A 109 2.25 0.50 -14.99
N GLU A 110 2.02 0.08 -16.21
CA GLU A 110 2.03 -1.33 -16.57
C GLU A 110 3.43 -1.92 -16.45
N GLY A 111 3.50 -3.10 -15.89
CA GLY A 111 4.70 -3.87 -15.69
C GLY A 111 4.81 -5.11 -16.59
N PRO A 112 5.91 -5.86 -16.45
CA PRO A 112 6.18 -7.02 -17.28
C PRO A 112 5.53 -8.32 -16.78
N ASP A 113 4.71 -8.32 -15.73
CA ASP A 113 4.04 -9.54 -15.22
C ASP A 113 3.22 -10.20 -16.33
N GLU A 114 3.36 -11.51 -16.48
CA GLU A 114 2.72 -12.25 -17.59
C GLU A 114 1.21 -12.37 -17.44
N ARG A 115 0.68 -12.27 -16.21
CA ARG A 115 -0.76 -12.26 -15.95
C ARG A 115 -1.38 -10.88 -16.13
N GLY A 116 -0.53 -9.83 -16.26
CA GLY A 116 -0.99 -8.46 -16.41
C GLY A 116 -1.40 -7.78 -15.11
N ILE A 117 -0.98 -8.29 -13.93
CA ILE A 117 -1.29 -7.62 -12.65
C ILE A 117 -0.15 -6.72 -12.20
N ASP A 118 -0.49 -5.54 -11.74
CA ASP A 118 0.45 -4.49 -11.38
C ASP A 118 0.18 -3.86 -10.01
N ASN A 119 1.08 -2.96 -9.64
CA ASN A 119 0.99 -2.13 -8.44
C ASN A 119 0.42 -0.75 -8.77
N ALA A 120 -0.37 -0.19 -7.86
CA ALA A 120 -0.94 1.14 -7.99
C ALA A 120 -0.79 1.94 -6.69
N LEU A 121 -0.80 3.26 -6.80
CA LEU A 121 -1.00 4.18 -5.68
C LEU A 121 -2.15 5.11 -6.05
N ILE A 122 -3.16 5.22 -5.20
CA ILE A 122 -4.14 6.29 -5.30
C ILE A 122 -3.99 7.26 -4.13
N PHE A 123 -4.30 8.53 -4.37
CA PHE A 123 -4.21 9.58 -3.35
C PHE A 123 -5.33 10.60 -3.50
N LYS A 124 -5.79 11.17 -2.39
CA LYS A 124 -6.74 12.27 -2.42
C LYS A 124 -6.09 13.53 -2.99
N LYS A 125 -6.63 14.06 -4.08
CA LYS A 125 -6.08 15.21 -4.79
C LYS A 125 -5.90 16.45 -3.90
N ALA A 126 -6.79 16.65 -2.94
CA ALA A 126 -6.79 17.82 -2.07
C ALA A 126 -5.48 18.00 -1.26
N MET A 127 -4.72 16.93 -1.04
CA MET A 127 -3.49 16.96 -0.24
C MET A 127 -2.22 17.14 -1.07
N VAL A 128 -2.31 16.92 -2.38
CA VAL A 128 -1.16 16.74 -3.25
C VAL A 128 -1.04 17.90 -4.24
N LYS A 129 0.09 18.60 -4.18
CA LYS A 129 0.47 19.63 -5.13
C LYS A 129 0.91 19.02 -6.46
N GLU A 130 1.77 18.01 -6.39
CA GLU A 130 2.32 17.32 -7.55
C GLU A 130 2.57 15.84 -7.22
N ALA A 131 2.31 14.98 -8.21
CA ALA A 131 2.64 13.56 -8.17
C ALA A 131 3.42 13.18 -9.44
N ARG A 132 4.57 12.54 -9.27
CA ARG A 132 5.37 11.98 -10.36
C ARG A 132 5.65 10.52 -10.06
N GLY A 133 5.56 9.66 -11.05
CA GLY A 133 5.80 8.23 -10.87
C GLY A 133 6.64 7.63 -11.97
N LYS A 134 7.09 6.42 -11.72
CA LYS A 134 7.67 5.49 -12.69
C LYS A 134 7.61 4.07 -12.14
N ILE A 135 7.80 3.11 -13.03
CA ILE A 135 7.99 1.71 -12.66
C ILE A 135 9.49 1.37 -12.73
N PHE A 136 9.98 0.60 -11.78
CA PHE A 136 11.26 -0.09 -11.87
C PHE A 136 10.99 -1.56 -12.20
N THR A 137 11.39 -1.98 -13.37
CA THR A 137 11.29 -3.38 -13.79
C THR A 137 12.36 -4.22 -13.08
N ILE A 138 12.01 -5.45 -12.73
CA ILE A 138 12.92 -6.41 -12.13
C ILE A 138 13.59 -7.21 -13.26
N ASN A 139 14.93 -7.33 -13.21
CA ASN A 139 15.65 -8.13 -14.21
C ASN A 139 15.27 -9.61 -14.07
N PRO A 140 14.73 -10.26 -15.13
CA PRO A 140 14.36 -11.66 -15.10
C PRO A 140 15.50 -12.63 -14.75
N GLU A 141 16.76 -12.29 -15.07
CA GLU A 141 17.92 -13.13 -14.70
C GLU A 141 18.01 -13.41 -13.21
N GLY A 142 17.72 -12.40 -12.36
CA GLY A 142 17.68 -12.55 -10.91
C GLY A 142 16.47 -13.35 -10.39
N LEU A 143 15.53 -13.70 -11.30
CA LEU A 143 14.32 -14.46 -11.00
C LEU A 143 14.33 -15.85 -11.66
N GLY A 144 15.49 -16.30 -12.17
CA GLY A 144 15.59 -17.55 -12.91
C GLY A 144 14.92 -17.52 -14.30
N GLY A 145 14.75 -16.33 -14.87
CA GLY A 145 14.09 -16.09 -16.15
C GLY A 145 12.62 -15.67 -16.06
N ASP A 146 12.02 -15.73 -14.86
CA ASP A 146 10.62 -15.34 -14.68
C ASP A 146 10.44 -13.82 -14.77
N LYS A 147 9.28 -13.41 -15.29
CA LYS A 147 8.83 -12.02 -15.20
C LYS A 147 7.97 -11.83 -13.96
N THR A 148 8.09 -10.68 -13.33
CA THR A 148 7.28 -10.33 -12.17
C THR A 148 6.87 -8.85 -12.23
N ARG A 149 5.99 -8.47 -11.30
CA ARG A 149 5.53 -7.09 -11.15
C ARG A 149 6.70 -6.16 -10.94
N GLY A 150 6.63 -4.98 -11.55
CA GLY A 150 7.58 -3.92 -11.28
C GLY A 150 7.35 -3.29 -9.90
N ILE A 151 8.36 -2.59 -9.38
CA ILE A 151 8.22 -1.75 -8.20
C ILE A 151 7.67 -0.39 -8.65
N LEU A 152 6.48 -0.04 -8.21
CA LEU A 152 5.91 1.28 -8.47
C LEU A 152 6.58 2.30 -7.56
N PHE A 153 7.21 3.29 -8.14
CA PHE A 153 7.75 4.45 -7.45
C PHE A 153 6.89 5.67 -7.68
N ALA A 154 6.52 6.36 -6.61
CA ALA A 154 5.84 7.64 -6.68
C ALA A 154 6.55 8.68 -5.79
N ASN A 155 6.86 9.84 -6.35
CA ASN A 155 7.30 11.03 -5.64
C ASN A 155 6.11 11.98 -5.51
N ILE A 156 5.62 12.13 -4.31
CA ILE A 156 4.47 12.97 -3.97
C ILE A 156 4.96 14.24 -3.29
N THR A 157 4.66 15.38 -3.89
CA THR A 157 4.85 16.71 -3.28
C THR A 157 3.55 17.13 -2.63
N LEU A 158 3.56 17.31 -1.31
CA LEU A 158 2.41 17.78 -0.54
C LEU A 158 2.20 19.29 -0.69
N ASN A 159 1.04 19.79 -0.31
CA ASN A 159 0.74 21.23 -0.37
C ASN A 159 1.67 22.09 0.52
N ASN A 160 2.27 21.53 1.57
CA ASN A 160 3.29 22.20 2.39
C ASN A 160 4.72 22.12 1.83
N ASN A 161 4.87 21.62 0.58
CA ASN A 161 6.12 21.37 -0.15
C ASN A 161 7.02 20.26 0.44
N GLU A 162 6.55 19.46 1.37
CA GLU A 162 7.25 18.24 1.78
C GLU A 162 7.11 17.16 0.69
N HIS A 163 8.13 16.31 0.58
CA HIS A 163 8.12 15.17 -0.34
C HIS A 163 7.95 13.87 0.44
N ILE A 164 7.15 12.96 -0.12
CA ILE A 164 7.05 11.58 0.31
C ILE A 164 7.32 10.68 -0.90
N TYR A 165 8.25 9.75 -0.74
CA TYR A 165 8.55 8.74 -1.75
C TYR A 165 7.87 7.43 -1.37
N PHE A 166 6.95 6.97 -2.21
CA PHE A 166 6.29 5.69 -2.06
C PHE A 166 6.93 4.65 -2.98
N LEU A 167 7.20 3.46 -2.44
CA LEU A 167 7.54 2.27 -3.19
C LEU A 167 6.44 1.24 -2.93
N VAL A 168 5.61 0.98 -3.94
CA VAL A 168 4.54 -0.03 -3.84
C VAL A 168 5.02 -1.31 -4.51
N ASN A 169 4.89 -2.42 -3.81
CA ASN A 169 5.50 -3.69 -4.14
C ASN A 169 4.49 -4.83 -4.13
N HIS A 170 4.76 -5.85 -4.96
CA HIS A 170 4.17 -7.17 -4.84
C HIS A 170 5.25 -8.20 -5.18
N PHE A 171 5.80 -8.84 -4.16
CA PHE A 171 6.92 -9.78 -4.30
C PHE A 171 6.47 -11.13 -4.87
N PRO A 172 7.40 -11.94 -5.41
CA PRO A 172 7.11 -13.30 -5.86
C PRO A 172 6.43 -14.14 -4.78
N SER A 173 5.35 -14.84 -5.17
CA SER A 173 4.55 -15.64 -4.25
C SER A 173 5.28 -16.91 -3.79
N ARG A 174 4.76 -17.53 -2.71
CA ARG A 174 5.29 -18.79 -2.14
C ARG A 174 4.71 -20.04 -2.81
N ARG A 175 4.07 -19.93 -4.00
CA ARG A 175 3.40 -21.07 -4.67
C ARG A 175 4.32 -22.23 -5.00
N GLU A 176 5.58 -21.94 -5.33
CA GLU A 176 6.62 -22.95 -5.61
C GLU A 176 7.21 -23.57 -4.34
N GLY A 177 6.81 -23.12 -3.15
CA GLY A 177 7.39 -23.40 -1.87
C GLY A 177 8.03 -22.16 -1.25
N GLU A 178 8.01 -22.08 0.07
CA GLU A 178 8.55 -20.90 0.79
C GLU A 178 10.05 -20.75 0.56
N LYS A 179 10.80 -21.87 0.70
CA LYS A 179 12.26 -21.91 0.56
C LYS A 179 12.68 -21.79 -0.90
N GLU A 180 11.97 -22.43 -1.79
CA GLU A 180 12.25 -22.48 -3.23
C GLU A 180 12.09 -21.10 -3.86
N SER A 181 11.12 -20.32 -3.42
CA SER A 181 10.85 -18.96 -3.92
C SER A 181 11.60 -17.86 -3.14
N GLU A 182 12.22 -18.17 -1.99
CA GLU A 182 12.96 -17.18 -1.17
C GLU A 182 14.06 -16.43 -1.95
N PRO A 183 14.90 -17.08 -2.78
CA PRO A 183 15.93 -16.35 -3.55
C PRO A 183 15.35 -15.25 -4.44
N LYS A 184 14.17 -15.48 -5.04
CA LYS A 184 13.47 -14.49 -5.86
C LYS A 184 13.04 -13.27 -5.02
N ARG A 185 12.51 -13.50 -3.80
CA ARG A 185 12.12 -12.42 -2.88
C ARG A 185 13.31 -11.66 -2.34
N LEU A 186 14.41 -12.33 -2.00
CA LEU A 186 15.65 -11.68 -1.60
C LEU A 186 16.21 -10.77 -2.70
N TYR A 187 16.16 -11.24 -3.96
CA TYR A 187 16.59 -10.43 -5.10
C TYR A 187 15.72 -9.17 -5.27
N VAL A 188 14.38 -9.30 -5.26
CA VAL A 188 13.49 -8.14 -5.37
C VAL A 188 13.72 -7.17 -4.20
N ALA A 189 13.90 -7.68 -2.97
CA ALA A 189 14.23 -6.87 -1.80
C ALA A 189 15.53 -6.07 -1.99
N SER A 190 16.56 -6.68 -2.62
CA SER A 190 17.80 -5.98 -2.93
C SER A 190 17.62 -4.83 -3.92
N VAL A 191 16.73 -4.98 -4.89
CA VAL A 191 16.36 -3.89 -5.83
C VAL A 191 15.65 -2.76 -5.08
N VAL A 192 14.68 -3.07 -4.20
CA VAL A 192 14.02 -2.07 -3.35
C VAL A 192 15.04 -1.32 -2.51
N LYS A 193 15.96 -2.04 -1.86
CA LYS A 193 17.02 -1.43 -1.03
C LYS A 193 17.91 -0.50 -1.86
N HIS A 194 18.31 -0.92 -3.06
CA HIS A 194 19.14 -0.11 -3.96
C HIS A 194 18.42 1.21 -4.36
N ILE A 195 17.10 1.16 -4.63
CA ILE A 195 16.31 2.36 -4.93
C ILE A 195 16.33 3.29 -3.71
N CYS A 196 16.09 2.77 -2.51
CA CYS A 196 16.11 3.56 -1.28
C CYS A 196 17.47 4.19 -1.00
N ASP A 197 18.55 3.43 -1.17
CA ASP A 197 19.92 3.95 -0.99
C ASP A 197 20.25 5.05 -1.99
N SER A 198 19.71 4.96 -3.21
CA SER A 198 19.84 6.02 -4.21
C SER A 198 19.07 7.30 -3.83
N LEU A 199 17.94 7.16 -3.14
CA LEU A 199 17.20 8.31 -2.58
C LEU A 199 17.97 8.94 -1.43
N TYR A 200 18.46 8.15 -0.48
CA TYR A 200 19.28 8.66 0.66
C TYR A 200 20.58 9.33 0.23
N LYS A 201 21.20 8.87 -0.86
CA LYS A 201 22.37 9.57 -1.46
C LYS A 201 22.05 10.96 -1.98
N LYS A 202 20.80 11.19 -2.44
CA LYS A 202 20.34 12.48 -2.94
C LYS A 202 19.85 13.39 -1.81
N ASP A 203 19.16 12.80 -0.86
CA ASP A 203 18.60 13.48 0.31
C ASP A 203 18.62 12.54 1.51
N ALA A 204 19.56 12.77 2.43
CA ALA A 204 19.68 12.00 3.67
C ALA A 204 18.44 12.12 4.58
N LYS A 205 17.55 13.10 4.31
CA LYS A 205 16.28 13.29 5.02
C LYS A 205 15.06 12.85 4.21
N ALA A 206 15.24 12.01 3.20
CA ALA A 206 14.13 11.53 2.39
C ALA A 206 13.07 10.83 3.24
N ASN A 207 11.80 11.24 3.09
CA ASN A 207 10.65 10.56 3.67
C ASN A 207 10.27 9.41 2.73
N ILE A 208 10.66 8.19 3.08
CA ILE A 208 10.41 7.01 2.26
C ILE A 208 9.40 6.10 2.96
N ILE A 209 8.40 5.67 2.22
CA ILE A 209 7.41 4.67 2.62
C ILE A 209 7.50 3.50 1.63
N ILE A 210 7.88 2.34 2.13
CA ILE A 210 7.85 1.09 1.38
C ILE A 210 6.61 0.33 1.83
N MET A 211 5.73 -0.02 0.89
CA MET A 211 4.52 -0.79 1.21
C MET A 211 4.28 -1.86 0.16
N GLY A 212 3.54 -2.88 0.51
CA GLY A 212 3.24 -3.95 -0.45
C GLY A 212 2.78 -5.25 0.20
N ASP A 213 2.40 -6.19 -0.66
CA ASP A 213 2.37 -7.61 -0.38
C ASP A 213 3.77 -8.18 -0.67
N PHE A 214 4.52 -8.45 0.39
CA PHE A 214 5.89 -8.94 0.29
C PHE A 214 5.97 -10.45 0.15
N ASN A 215 4.84 -11.16 0.28
CA ASN A 215 4.83 -12.62 0.34
C ASN A 215 5.85 -13.21 1.34
N ASP A 216 6.35 -12.38 2.24
CA ASP A 216 7.25 -12.67 3.35
C ASP A 216 6.78 -11.96 4.61
N TYR A 217 7.12 -12.53 5.78
CA TYR A 217 6.77 -11.96 7.07
C TYR A 217 7.76 -10.86 7.47
N PRO A 218 7.42 -9.98 8.43
CA PRO A 218 8.31 -8.94 8.92
C PRO A 218 9.67 -9.42 9.43
N ASN A 219 9.75 -10.68 9.87
CA ASN A 219 10.98 -11.32 10.37
C ASN A 219 11.74 -12.15 9.33
N ASN A 220 11.24 -12.29 8.09
CA ASN A 220 11.94 -12.99 7.03
C ASN A 220 13.15 -12.18 6.53
N ALA A 221 14.14 -12.88 5.96
CA ALA A 221 15.43 -12.30 5.55
C ALA A 221 15.28 -11.15 4.53
N SER A 222 14.35 -11.25 3.57
CA SER A 222 14.07 -10.19 2.59
C SER A 222 13.71 -8.86 3.24
N ILE A 223 12.94 -8.89 4.32
CA ILE A 223 12.45 -7.71 5.05
C ILE A 223 13.47 -7.26 6.09
N LYS A 224 13.88 -8.18 6.98
CA LYS A 224 14.71 -7.86 8.13
C LYS A 224 16.16 -7.58 7.75
N GLU A 225 16.74 -8.42 6.90
CA GLU A 225 18.17 -8.37 6.60
C GLU A 225 18.47 -7.54 5.34
N VAL A 226 17.72 -7.76 4.25
CA VAL A 226 18.01 -7.11 2.97
C VAL A 226 17.47 -5.68 2.95
N ILE A 227 16.17 -5.47 3.25
CA ILE A 227 15.60 -4.10 3.34
C ILE A 227 16.15 -3.39 4.58
N GLY A 228 16.44 -4.12 5.64
CA GLY A 228 16.90 -3.58 6.92
C GLY A 228 15.75 -2.99 7.72
N ALA A 229 14.59 -3.67 7.72
CA ALA A 229 13.41 -3.22 8.46
C ALA A 229 13.30 -3.94 9.82
N THR A 230 12.94 -3.21 10.86
CA THR A 230 12.81 -3.72 12.22
C THR A 230 11.57 -3.16 12.93
N GLY A 231 11.03 -3.92 13.89
CA GLY A 231 9.96 -3.48 14.80
C GLY A 231 10.44 -2.60 15.96
N ASP A 232 11.75 -2.46 16.16
CA ASP A 232 12.34 -1.61 17.20
C ASP A 232 13.04 -0.40 16.60
N VAL A 233 12.49 0.79 16.83
CA VAL A 233 13.05 2.06 16.34
C VAL A 233 14.50 2.25 16.79
N LYS A 234 14.86 1.80 18.00
CA LYS A 234 16.23 1.96 18.55
C LYS A 234 17.22 1.03 17.90
N ALA A 235 16.76 -0.10 17.36
CA ALA A 235 17.58 -1.09 16.66
C ALA A 235 17.63 -0.88 15.14
N MET A 236 17.02 0.20 14.64
CA MET A 236 16.94 0.48 13.21
C MET A 236 18.34 0.77 12.64
N PRO A 237 18.79 0.04 11.60
CA PRO A 237 20.08 0.29 10.97
C PRO A 237 20.15 1.67 10.31
N THR A 238 21.35 2.18 10.07
CA THR A 238 21.54 3.38 9.23
C THR A 238 20.91 3.12 7.84
N ASN A 239 20.09 4.05 7.36
CA ASN A 239 19.28 3.89 6.15
C ASN A 239 18.34 2.65 6.16
N GLY A 240 18.02 2.15 7.35
CA GLY A 240 17.01 1.12 7.55
C GLY A 240 15.61 1.68 7.69
N PHE A 241 14.67 0.80 8.04
CA PHE A 241 13.26 1.14 8.10
C PHE A 241 12.61 0.64 9.39
N PHE A 242 11.67 1.39 9.90
CA PHE A 242 10.76 0.93 10.96
C PHE A 242 9.58 0.20 10.33
N ASN A 243 9.33 -1.02 10.78
CA ASN A 243 8.20 -1.83 10.35
C ASN A 243 7.24 -2.07 11.53
N PRO A 244 6.19 -1.25 11.69
CA PRO A 244 5.25 -1.41 12.79
C PRO A 244 4.44 -2.71 12.72
N MET A 245 4.36 -3.38 11.54
CA MET A 245 3.64 -4.64 11.37
C MET A 245 4.33 -5.79 12.13
N TYR A 246 5.64 -5.68 12.38
CA TYR A 246 6.39 -6.62 13.22
C TYR A 246 5.74 -6.74 14.62
N ASN A 247 5.50 -5.59 15.25
CA ASN A 247 4.91 -5.54 16.60
C ASN A 247 3.45 -6.03 16.62
N LEU A 248 2.71 -5.80 15.54
CA LEU A 248 1.34 -6.31 15.41
C LEU A 248 1.33 -7.84 15.19
N MET A 249 2.29 -8.37 14.46
CA MET A 249 2.47 -9.81 14.28
C MET A 249 2.74 -10.52 15.63
N GLU A 250 3.59 -9.95 16.47
CA GLU A 250 3.86 -10.47 17.82
C GLU A 250 2.61 -10.45 18.73
N GLN A 251 1.63 -9.58 18.42
CA GLN A 251 0.34 -9.53 19.10
C GLN A 251 -0.69 -10.52 18.50
N GLY A 252 -0.29 -11.35 17.54
CA GLY A 252 -1.18 -12.31 16.88
C GLY A 252 -2.14 -11.70 15.85
N LYS A 253 -1.89 -10.46 15.40
CA LYS A 253 -2.62 -9.84 14.29
C LYS A 253 -2.02 -10.26 12.94
N GLY A 254 -2.74 -10.02 11.86
CA GLY A 254 -2.27 -10.27 10.49
C GLY A 254 -3.22 -9.73 9.45
N SER A 255 -2.71 -9.56 8.25
CA SER A 255 -3.47 -9.13 7.06
C SER A 255 -3.95 -10.31 6.21
N TYR A 256 -3.31 -11.45 6.33
CA TYR A 256 -3.60 -12.67 5.58
C TYR A 256 -3.77 -13.85 6.55
N ARG A 257 -4.74 -14.76 6.27
CA ARG A 257 -4.99 -15.91 7.12
C ARG A 257 -4.80 -17.22 6.35
N HIS A 258 -3.84 -18.03 6.79
CA HIS A 258 -3.54 -19.33 6.21
C HIS A 258 -3.63 -20.43 7.25
N LYS A 259 -4.38 -21.51 6.95
CA LYS A 259 -4.58 -22.68 7.87
C LYS A 259 -5.01 -22.29 9.28
N GLY A 260 -5.78 -21.20 9.40
CA GLY A 260 -6.29 -20.73 10.69
C GLY A 260 -5.38 -19.73 11.42
N GLU A 261 -4.17 -19.50 10.94
CA GLU A 261 -3.20 -18.57 11.54
C GLU A 261 -3.15 -17.25 10.77
N TRP A 262 -3.09 -16.14 11.51
CA TRP A 262 -2.91 -14.80 10.95
C TRP A 262 -1.43 -14.53 10.69
N ASN A 263 -1.14 -13.94 9.53
CA ASN A 263 0.21 -13.60 9.09
C ASN A 263 0.22 -12.22 8.46
N PHE A 264 1.38 -11.54 8.50
CA PHE A 264 1.59 -10.27 7.81
C PHE A 264 2.39 -10.47 6.53
N LEU A 265 1.70 -10.57 5.40
CA LEU A 265 2.30 -10.48 4.07
C LEU A 265 2.30 -9.02 3.58
N ASP A 266 1.25 -8.27 3.97
CA ASP A 266 1.07 -6.87 3.65
C ASP A 266 1.71 -5.99 4.73
N GLN A 267 2.62 -5.11 4.34
CA GLN A 267 3.42 -4.32 5.28
C GLN A 267 3.60 -2.88 4.80
N ILE A 268 3.81 -1.96 5.76
CA ILE A 268 4.18 -0.57 5.52
C ILE A 268 5.41 -0.28 6.38
N MET A 269 6.52 0.08 5.74
CA MET A 269 7.79 0.37 6.38
C MET A 269 8.16 1.84 6.18
N LEU A 270 8.70 2.46 7.20
CA LEU A 270 8.91 3.90 7.29
C LEU A 270 10.40 4.24 7.47
N SER A 271 10.89 5.23 6.73
CA SER A 271 12.25 5.77 6.91
C SER A 271 12.44 6.43 8.28
N HIS A 272 13.69 6.55 8.73
CA HIS A 272 14.06 7.24 9.99
C HIS A 272 13.42 8.63 10.12
N ASN A 273 13.43 9.42 9.06
CA ASN A 273 12.96 10.80 9.12
C ASN A 273 11.48 10.92 9.46
N LEU A 274 10.68 9.95 8.98
CA LEU A 274 9.27 9.86 9.32
C LEU A 274 9.05 9.47 10.78
N VAL A 275 9.92 8.60 11.33
CA VAL A 275 9.81 8.11 12.71
C VAL A 275 10.36 9.13 13.71
N ASP A 276 11.51 9.73 13.41
CA ASP A 276 12.19 10.74 14.23
C ASP A 276 11.58 12.13 14.09
N CYS A 277 10.60 12.31 13.21
CA CYS A 277 9.95 13.59 12.94
C CYS A 277 10.94 14.70 12.52
N LYS A 278 11.92 14.35 11.68
CA LYS A 278 12.95 15.30 11.20
C LYS A 278 12.45 16.27 10.15
N THR A 279 11.28 16.02 9.57
CA THR A 279 10.58 16.87 8.60
C THR A 279 9.22 17.28 9.15
N LYS A 280 8.40 17.97 8.35
CA LYS A 280 7.02 18.29 8.72
C LYS A 280 6.06 17.09 8.58
N VAL A 281 6.55 15.96 8.12
CA VAL A 281 5.81 14.70 8.01
C VAL A 281 6.33 13.75 9.07
N CYS A 282 5.46 13.25 9.93
CA CYS A 282 5.82 12.47 11.10
C CYS A 282 4.91 11.26 11.26
N TYR A 283 5.48 10.10 11.51
CA TYR A 283 4.70 8.92 11.88
C TYR A 283 4.00 9.14 13.22
N LYS A 284 2.70 8.92 13.24
CA LYS A 284 1.95 8.91 14.49
C LYS A 284 2.21 7.58 15.22
N THR A 285 3.03 7.64 16.25
CA THR A 285 3.42 6.46 17.03
C THR A 285 2.22 5.61 17.45
N ASN A 286 2.36 4.29 17.34
CA ASN A 286 1.34 3.28 17.66
C ASN A 286 0.02 3.42 16.88
N SER A 287 0.06 4.04 15.70
CA SER A 287 -1.13 4.22 14.87
C SER A 287 -1.31 3.13 13.80
N ALA A 288 -0.34 2.24 13.66
CA ALA A 288 -0.43 1.13 12.72
C ALA A 288 -1.46 0.11 13.19
N ASP A 289 -2.26 -0.40 12.26
CA ASP A 289 -3.24 -1.46 12.52
C ASP A 289 -3.63 -2.19 11.23
N VAL A 290 -4.42 -3.25 11.39
CA VAL A 290 -5.13 -3.95 10.32
C VAL A 290 -6.57 -3.44 10.30
N PHE A 291 -7.02 -2.96 9.15
CA PHE A 291 -8.43 -2.59 8.99
C PHE A 291 -9.26 -3.85 8.80
N LYS A 292 -9.93 -4.25 9.88
CA LYS A 292 -10.76 -5.45 9.94
C LYS A 292 -12.16 -5.11 10.43
N GLN A 293 -13.16 -5.44 9.62
CA GLN A 293 -14.59 -5.29 9.95
C GLN A 293 -15.26 -6.67 9.88
N GLU A 294 -16.25 -6.91 10.70
CA GLU A 294 -17.00 -8.17 10.74
C GLU A 294 -17.53 -8.59 9.35
N TRP A 295 -18.04 -7.63 8.59
CA TRP A 295 -18.57 -7.87 7.25
C TRP A 295 -17.52 -8.22 6.19
N MET A 296 -16.22 -8.08 6.50
CA MET A 296 -15.10 -8.52 5.64
C MET A 296 -14.71 -9.98 5.88
N LEU A 297 -15.35 -10.66 6.81
CA LEU A 297 -14.94 -12.00 7.23
C LEU A 297 -15.98 -13.05 6.85
N GLU A 298 -15.48 -14.26 6.60
CA GLU A 298 -16.30 -15.45 6.40
C GLU A 298 -17.13 -15.78 7.65
N THR A 299 -18.37 -16.11 7.43
CA THR A 299 -19.32 -16.51 8.49
C THR A 299 -19.62 -17.99 8.48
N GLU A 300 -19.36 -18.70 7.37
CA GLU A 300 -19.52 -20.16 7.31
C GLU A 300 -18.57 -20.84 8.31
N GLU A 301 -19.07 -21.76 9.13
CA GLU A 301 -18.36 -22.36 10.26
C GLU A 301 -16.98 -22.90 9.90
N LYS A 302 -16.83 -23.55 8.72
CA LYS A 302 -15.57 -24.12 8.24
C LYS A 302 -14.48 -23.07 7.97
N TYR A 303 -14.88 -21.85 7.57
CA TYR A 303 -13.95 -20.78 7.16
C TYR A 303 -14.09 -19.54 8.04
N LYS A 304 -14.88 -19.63 9.09
CA LYS A 304 -15.24 -18.53 9.98
C LYS A 304 -14.03 -17.71 10.42
N GLY A 305 -14.13 -16.41 10.21
CA GLY A 305 -13.10 -15.45 10.55
C GLY A 305 -11.94 -15.37 9.55
N ASN A 306 -11.95 -16.11 8.45
CA ASN A 306 -11.06 -15.81 7.32
C ASN A 306 -11.55 -14.56 6.59
N PRO A 307 -10.67 -13.81 5.88
CA PRO A 307 -11.14 -12.79 4.95
C PRO A 307 -12.11 -13.39 3.93
N LEU A 308 -13.24 -12.73 3.72
CA LEU A 308 -14.23 -13.12 2.71
C LEU A 308 -13.72 -12.70 1.33
N ARG A 309 -13.16 -13.66 0.62
CA ARG A 309 -12.50 -13.49 -0.66
C ARG A 309 -13.46 -13.53 -1.86
N THR A 310 -12.98 -13.15 -3.03
CA THR A 310 -13.77 -13.13 -4.27
C THR A 310 -14.15 -14.53 -4.71
N PHE A 311 -13.23 -15.49 -4.64
CA PHE A 311 -13.44 -16.88 -5.05
C PHE A 311 -12.96 -17.88 -3.98
N GLY A 312 -13.76 -18.92 -3.74
CA GLY A 312 -13.38 -20.13 -3.01
C GLY A 312 -13.13 -21.27 -4.02
N GLY A 313 -11.91 -21.43 -4.50
CA GLY A 313 -11.62 -22.27 -5.68
C GLY A 313 -12.30 -21.71 -6.93
N MET A 314 -13.24 -22.47 -7.51
CA MET A 314 -14.02 -22.05 -8.69
C MET A 314 -15.32 -21.34 -8.33
N LYS A 315 -15.74 -21.40 -7.05
CA LYS A 315 -17.01 -20.82 -6.61
C LYS A 315 -16.84 -19.31 -6.39
N PHE A 316 -17.64 -18.51 -7.08
CA PHE A 316 -17.74 -17.07 -6.83
C PHE A 316 -18.45 -16.83 -5.47
N LEU A 317 -17.74 -16.24 -4.53
CA LEU A 317 -18.21 -15.96 -3.18
C LEU A 317 -18.71 -14.52 -3.05
N ASN A 318 -18.41 -13.67 -4.04
CA ASN A 318 -18.77 -12.25 -4.03
C ASN A 318 -18.25 -11.51 -2.77
N GLY A 319 -17.04 -11.85 -2.35
CA GLY A 319 -16.38 -11.23 -1.22
C GLY A 319 -15.54 -10.02 -1.62
N TYR A 320 -14.59 -9.71 -0.76
CA TYR A 320 -13.73 -8.54 -0.89
C TYR A 320 -12.34 -8.93 -1.41
N SER A 321 -11.47 -9.42 -0.54
CA SER A 321 -10.14 -9.92 -0.85
C SER A 321 -9.74 -10.98 0.17
N ASP A 322 -8.81 -11.86 -0.18
CA ASP A 322 -8.18 -12.80 0.76
C ASP A 322 -7.16 -12.13 1.69
N HIS A 323 -6.92 -10.84 1.50
CA HIS A 323 -6.15 -9.98 2.39
C HIS A 323 -7.04 -8.96 3.09
N LEU A 324 -6.58 -8.45 4.24
CA LEU A 324 -7.14 -7.29 4.93
C LEU A 324 -6.21 -6.09 4.76
N PRO A 325 -6.73 -4.86 4.60
CA PRO A 325 -5.90 -3.68 4.50
C PRO A 325 -5.05 -3.46 5.75
N VAL A 326 -3.80 -3.04 5.56
CA VAL A 326 -2.94 -2.52 6.62
C VAL A 326 -2.87 -1.00 6.52
N MET A 327 -2.79 -0.34 7.66
CA MET A 327 -2.83 1.12 7.71
C MET A 327 -1.98 1.69 8.83
N LEU A 328 -1.61 2.95 8.68
CA LEU A 328 -1.03 3.78 9.73
C LEU A 328 -1.39 5.26 9.50
N TYR A 329 -1.06 6.11 10.46
CA TYR A 329 -1.27 7.54 10.32
C TYR A 329 0.04 8.31 10.36
N LEU A 330 0.09 9.36 9.54
CA LEU A 330 1.09 10.41 9.59
C LEU A 330 0.44 11.68 10.13
N ASP A 331 1.23 12.48 10.83
CA ASP A 331 0.92 13.84 11.20
C ASP A 331 1.69 14.79 10.27
N ILE A 332 0.99 15.69 9.58
CA ILE A 332 1.58 16.70 8.69
C ILE A 332 1.39 18.09 9.31
N LYS A 333 2.51 18.84 9.41
CA LYS A 333 2.58 20.19 9.98
C LYS A 333 2.60 21.26 8.91
#